data_200163498ae509238eaeb51d2a40805d
#
_entry.id   200163498ae509238eaeb51d2a40805d
#
_cell.length_a   1.000
_cell.length_b   1.000
_cell.length_c   1.000
_cell.angle_alpha   90.00
_cell.angle_beta   90.00
_cell.angle_gamma   90.00
#
_symmetry.space_group_name_H-M   'P 1'
#
loop_
_entity.id
_entity.type
_entity.pdbx_description
1 polymer ?
#
loop_
_entity_poly.entity_id
_entity_poly.type
_entity_poly.pdbx_seq_one_letter_code
_entity_poly.pdbx_strand_id
1 'polypeptide(L)'
;ALESLAKANAGFALGVASHGTATDGLYRFASEALRQRYVPNLAAGRQLACFALTEPDSGSDAKAMRTSFRDDGDAWVLNGTKYWITNGPSADVFFTMARDAEGGAVSAFAVEKGWPGGFEVHPIKEKMGVRASNTAMLVFDNYRVPKAHLVGERGRGFGYAMRMLNGGRVTIGAWS
;
A
#
# COMPACT_ATOMS: atom_id res chain seq x y z
N ALA A 1 -4.84 17.11 15.32
CA ALA A 1 -5.64 17.02 14.07
C ALA A 1 -6.28 15.64 13.93
N LEU A 2 -5.52 14.51 13.92
CA LEU A 2 -6.09 13.17 13.72
C LEU A 2 -7.09 12.77 14.84
N GLU A 3 -6.76 13.02 16.11
CA GLU A 3 -7.64 12.80 17.24
C GLU A 3 -8.99 13.56 17.09
N SER A 4 -8.94 14.81 16.66
CA SER A 4 -10.16 15.60 16.43
C SER A 4 -11.00 15.04 15.28
N LEU A 5 -10.35 14.55 14.20
CA LEU A 5 -11.03 13.87 13.11
C LEU A 5 -11.64 12.53 13.57
N ALA A 6 -10.92 11.76 14.39
CA ALA A 6 -11.39 10.47 14.90
C ALA A 6 -12.62 10.62 15.80
N LYS A 7 -12.64 11.65 16.66
CA LYS A 7 -13.82 11.98 17.47
C LYS A 7 -15.05 12.32 16.62
N ALA A 8 -14.86 12.97 15.47
CA ALA A 8 -15.95 13.28 14.55
C ALA A 8 -16.36 12.08 13.69
N ASN A 9 -15.39 11.37 13.11
CA ASN A 9 -15.59 10.18 12.29
C ASN A 9 -14.33 9.32 12.22
N ALA A 10 -14.30 8.25 13.01
CA ALA A 10 -13.16 7.34 13.10
C ALA A 10 -12.81 6.66 11.76
N GLY A 11 -13.82 6.33 10.93
CA GLY A 11 -13.58 5.71 9.62
C GLY A 11 -12.89 6.66 8.63
N PHE A 12 -13.28 7.92 8.61
CA PHE A 12 -12.64 8.94 7.79
C PHE A 12 -11.20 9.19 8.26
N ALA A 13 -11.01 9.34 9.58
CA ALA A 13 -9.69 9.53 10.17
C ALA A 13 -8.72 8.39 9.84
N LEU A 14 -9.21 7.13 9.83
CA LEU A 14 -8.42 5.97 9.42
C LEU A 14 -7.98 6.06 7.95
N GLY A 15 -8.86 6.52 7.07
CA GLY A 15 -8.53 6.77 5.66
C GLY A 15 -7.41 7.79 5.51
N VAL A 16 -7.48 8.90 6.25
CA VAL A 16 -6.42 9.94 6.28
C VAL A 16 -5.10 9.38 6.82
N ALA A 17 -5.14 8.60 7.89
CA ALA A 17 -3.95 7.97 8.48
C ALA A 17 -3.26 6.99 7.52
N SER A 18 -4.04 6.15 6.84
CA SER A 18 -3.53 5.20 5.85
C SER A 18 -2.89 5.91 4.65
N HIS A 19 -3.55 6.96 4.14
CA HIS A 19 -3.00 7.80 3.08
C HIS A 19 -1.67 8.43 3.49
N GLY A 20 -1.60 9.02 4.69
CA GLY A 20 -0.38 9.60 5.23
C GLY A 20 0.75 8.60 5.37
N THR A 21 0.44 7.36 5.82
CA THR A 21 1.44 6.29 5.96
C THR A 21 2.04 5.91 4.60
N ALA A 22 1.22 5.73 3.56
CA ALA A 22 1.70 5.40 2.22
C ALA A 22 2.49 6.55 1.59
N THR A 23 2.03 7.80 1.79
CA THR A 23 2.71 9.01 1.29
C THR A 23 4.07 9.19 1.95
N ASP A 24 4.18 9.00 3.29
CA ASP A 24 5.45 9.03 4.03
C ASP A 24 6.42 7.94 3.55
N GLY A 25 5.91 6.74 3.26
CA GLY A 25 6.69 5.65 2.67
C GLY A 25 7.29 6.02 1.31
N LEU A 26 6.52 6.62 0.42
CA LEU A 26 7.00 7.12 -0.86
C LEU A 26 8.02 8.26 -0.67
N TYR A 27 7.75 9.20 0.22
CA TYR A 27 8.66 10.30 0.51
C TYR A 27 10.03 9.82 0.99
N ARG A 28 10.06 8.86 1.92
CA ARG A 28 11.30 8.40 2.57
C ARG A 28 12.11 7.41 1.73
N PHE A 29 11.44 6.54 0.97
CA PHE A 29 12.10 5.36 0.40
C PHE A 29 12.11 5.34 -1.13
N ALA A 30 11.26 6.12 -1.79
CA ALA A 30 11.22 6.15 -3.24
C ALA A 30 12.43 6.88 -3.85
N SER A 31 12.74 6.55 -5.09
CA SER A 31 13.70 7.31 -5.90
C SER A 31 13.22 8.77 -6.07
N GLU A 32 14.14 9.67 -6.39
CA GLU A 32 13.79 11.08 -6.61
C GLU A 32 12.71 11.24 -7.70
N ALA A 33 12.80 10.46 -8.76
CA ALA A 33 11.82 10.48 -9.85
C ALA A 33 10.41 10.09 -9.38
N LEU A 34 10.27 9.02 -8.59
CA LEU A 34 8.98 8.61 -8.02
C LEU A 34 8.47 9.60 -6.97
N ARG A 35 9.37 10.16 -6.17
CA ARG A 35 9.05 11.18 -5.18
C ARG A 35 8.44 12.41 -5.83
N GLN A 36 9.09 12.94 -6.86
CA GLN A 36 8.62 14.08 -7.64
C GLN A 36 7.28 13.78 -8.35
N ARG A 37 7.11 12.57 -8.83
CA ARG A 37 5.89 12.14 -9.52
C ARG A 37 4.66 12.12 -8.59
N TYR A 38 4.81 11.57 -7.38
CA TYR A 38 3.67 11.25 -6.53
C TYR A 38 3.47 12.21 -5.34
N VAL A 39 4.54 12.51 -4.61
CA VAL A 39 4.41 13.17 -3.31
C VAL A 39 3.72 14.55 -3.37
N PRO A 40 3.98 15.42 -4.36
CA PRO A 40 3.30 16.71 -4.41
C PRO A 40 1.78 16.60 -4.61
N ASN A 41 1.31 15.63 -5.38
CA ASN A 41 -0.12 15.42 -5.61
C ASN A 41 -0.79 14.73 -4.42
N LEU A 42 -0.11 13.78 -3.79
CA LEU A 42 -0.58 13.12 -2.58
C LEU A 42 -0.66 14.11 -1.41
N ALA A 43 0.39 14.89 -1.17
CA ALA A 43 0.42 15.89 -0.10
C ALA A 43 -0.64 17.00 -0.28
N ALA A 44 -0.99 17.32 -1.52
CA ALA A 44 -2.03 18.30 -1.83
C ALA A 44 -3.45 17.70 -1.87
N GLY A 45 -3.61 16.39 -1.62
CA GLY A 45 -4.90 15.69 -1.68
C GLY A 45 -5.51 15.56 -3.09
N ARG A 46 -4.73 15.79 -4.15
CA ARG A 46 -5.18 15.61 -5.54
C ARG A 46 -5.18 14.14 -5.97
N GLN A 47 -4.37 13.32 -5.31
CA GLN A 47 -4.31 11.88 -5.44
C GLN A 47 -4.42 11.22 -4.08
N LEU A 48 -4.89 9.98 -4.03
CA LEU A 48 -5.03 9.18 -2.83
C LEU A 48 -4.09 7.96 -2.89
N ALA A 49 -3.37 7.72 -1.79
CA ALA A 49 -2.54 6.53 -1.65
C ALA A 49 -3.12 5.55 -0.64
N CYS A 50 -2.78 4.27 -0.82
CA CYS A 50 -3.03 3.20 0.13
C CYS A 50 -1.78 2.37 0.39
N PHE A 51 -1.74 1.68 1.55
CA PHE A 51 -0.67 0.76 1.92
C PHE A 51 -1.15 -0.68 1.83
N ALA A 52 -0.63 -1.42 0.88
CA ALA A 52 -1.03 -2.79 0.54
C ALA A 52 -0.01 -3.81 1.07
N LEU A 53 -0.14 -4.17 2.36
CA LEU A 53 0.72 -5.14 3.05
C LEU A 53 -0.03 -6.44 3.33
N THR A 54 -1.16 -6.36 4.06
CA THR A 54 -1.93 -7.47 4.59
C THR A 54 -2.50 -8.38 3.50
N GLU A 55 -2.55 -9.68 3.76
CA GLU A 55 -3.11 -10.71 2.88
C GLU A 55 -4.11 -11.57 3.65
N PRO A 56 -4.95 -12.39 2.97
CA PRO A 56 -5.90 -13.27 3.65
C PRO A 56 -5.25 -14.15 4.73
N ASP A 57 -4.06 -14.70 4.45
CA ASP A 57 -3.34 -15.62 5.34
C ASP A 57 -2.13 -14.96 6.06
N SER A 58 -1.92 -13.65 5.90
CA SER A 58 -0.77 -12.92 6.44
C SER A 58 -1.19 -11.53 6.94
N GLY A 59 -1.51 -11.48 8.23
CA GLY A 59 -1.82 -10.25 8.96
C GLY A 59 -0.71 -9.90 9.94
N SER A 60 -0.80 -10.41 11.18
CA SER A 60 0.20 -10.15 12.22
C SER A 60 1.57 -10.71 11.86
N ASP A 61 1.64 -11.85 11.23
CA ASP A 61 2.87 -12.35 10.61
C ASP A 61 3.00 -11.84 9.16
N ALA A 62 3.42 -10.60 9.03
CA ALA A 62 3.64 -9.98 7.73
C ALA A 62 4.79 -10.62 6.93
N LYS A 63 5.64 -11.45 7.56
CA LYS A 63 6.67 -12.21 6.86
C LYS A 63 6.11 -13.40 6.08
N ALA A 64 4.94 -13.89 6.45
CA ALA A 64 4.28 -15.01 5.78
C ALA A 64 3.58 -14.61 4.47
N MET A 65 3.73 -13.35 4.00
CA MET A 65 3.10 -12.91 2.75
C MET A 65 3.44 -13.80 1.56
N ARG A 66 2.45 -14.00 0.70
CA ARG A 66 2.52 -14.86 -0.50
C ARG A 66 2.46 -14.09 -1.81
N THR A 67 1.93 -12.86 -1.81
CA THR A 67 2.01 -12.00 -3.00
C THR A 67 3.45 -11.92 -3.45
N SER A 68 3.70 -12.34 -4.68
CA SER A 68 5.04 -12.47 -5.23
C SER A 68 5.30 -11.50 -6.37
N PHE A 69 6.57 -11.25 -6.63
CA PHE A 69 7.00 -10.61 -7.86
C PHE A 69 8.16 -11.40 -8.48
N ARG A 70 8.26 -11.35 -9.79
CA ARG A 70 9.42 -11.83 -10.55
C ARG A 70 9.96 -10.75 -11.48
N ASP A 71 11.22 -10.86 -11.81
CA ASP A 71 11.85 -10.04 -12.84
C ASP A 71 11.47 -10.56 -14.22
N ASP A 72 11.01 -9.67 -15.10
CA ASP A 72 10.62 -10.02 -16.47
C ASP A 72 11.27 -9.03 -17.47
N GLY A 73 12.54 -8.70 -17.23
CA GLY A 73 13.33 -7.82 -18.09
C GLY A 73 12.95 -6.34 -17.93
N ASP A 74 11.94 -5.87 -18.60
CA ASP A 74 11.47 -4.49 -18.60
C ASP A 74 10.44 -4.16 -17.50
N ALA A 75 9.89 -5.19 -16.84
CA ALA A 75 8.89 -5.04 -15.79
C ALA A 75 9.13 -5.96 -14.60
N TRP A 76 8.49 -5.65 -13.48
CA TRP A 76 8.23 -6.54 -12.37
C TRP A 76 6.84 -7.13 -12.54
N VAL A 77 6.70 -8.44 -12.54
CA VAL A 77 5.40 -9.11 -12.68
C VAL A 77 4.91 -9.54 -11.31
N LEU A 78 3.80 -8.96 -10.88
CA LEU A 78 3.19 -9.22 -9.58
C LEU A 78 2.05 -10.24 -9.70
N ASN A 79 1.99 -11.16 -8.72
CA ASN A 79 0.92 -12.14 -8.55
C ASN A 79 0.54 -12.27 -7.08
N GLY A 80 -0.75 -12.31 -6.78
CA GLY A 80 -1.25 -12.53 -5.41
C GLY A 80 -2.41 -11.64 -5.04
N THR A 81 -2.76 -11.68 -3.74
CA THR A 81 -3.93 -10.99 -3.21
C THR A 81 -3.57 -10.21 -1.96
N LYS A 82 -3.96 -8.94 -1.91
CA LYS A 82 -3.91 -8.11 -0.71
C LYS A 82 -5.31 -7.96 -0.12
N TYR A 83 -5.42 -7.87 1.19
CA TYR A 83 -6.71 -7.86 1.88
C TYR A 83 -6.78 -6.76 2.95
N TRP A 84 -7.98 -6.27 3.21
CA TRP A 84 -8.23 -5.17 4.16
C TRP A 84 -7.50 -3.86 3.81
N ILE A 85 -7.34 -3.55 2.52
CA ILE A 85 -6.59 -2.38 2.10
C ILE A 85 -7.45 -1.12 2.19
N THR A 86 -7.19 -0.33 3.23
CA THR A 86 -7.82 0.98 3.45
C THR A 86 -7.53 1.91 2.29
N ASN A 87 -8.54 2.64 1.82
CA ASN A 87 -8.55 3.47 0.62
C ASN A 87 -8.45 2.70 -0.71
N GLY A 88 -8.30 1.38 -0.72
CA GLY A 88 -8.10 0.57 -1.94
C GLY A 88 -9.07 0.90 -3.09
N PRO A 89 -10.39 1.02 -2.86
CA PRO A 89 -11.32 1.34 -3.94
C PRO A 89 -11.06 2.69 -4.62
N SER A 90 -10.63 3.69 -3.85
CA SER A 90 -10.46 5.09 -4.29
C SER A 90 -9.01 5.48 -4.55
N ALA A 91 -8.04 4.60 -4.25
CA ALA A 91 -6.63 4.93 -4.39
C ALA A 91 -6.21 5.07 -5.87
N ASP A 92 -5.35 6.06 -6.10
CA ASP A 92 -4.62 6.27 -7.35
C ASP A 92 -3.27 5.55 -7.30
N VAL A 93 -2.62 5.52 -6.11
CA VAL A 93 -1.30 4.93 -5.89
C VAL A 93 -1.36 3.90 -4.77
N PHE A 94 -0.88 2.69 -5.06
CA PHE A 94 -0.86 1.55 -4.15
C PHE A 94 0.58 1.24 -3.75
N PHE A 95 0.97 1.62 -2.53
CA PHE A 95 2.25 1.22 -1.95
C PHE A 95 2.18 -0.28 -1.61
N THR A 96 2.63 -1.11 -2.52
CA THR A 96 2.41 -2.56 -2.49
C THR A 96 3.67 -3.33 -2.11
N MET A 97 3.53 -4.24 -1.14
CA MET A 97 4.59 -5.15 -0.72
C MET A 97 4.45 -6.49 -1.44
N ALA A 98 5.55 -7.01 -1.98
CA ALA A 98 5.57 -8.33 -2.58
C ALA A 98 6.89 -9.05 -2.29
N ARG A 99 6.85 -10.38 -2.25
CA ARG A 99 7.98 -11.27 -2.04
C ARG A 99 8.62 -11.62 -3.37
N ASP A 100 9.93 -11.60 -3.43
CA ASP A 100 10.67 -12.13 -4.57
C ASP A 100 10.39 -13.63 -4.73
N ALA A 101 9.91 -14.03 -5.90
CA ALA A 101 9.59 -15.43 -6.20
C ALA A 101 10.81 -16.35 -6.14
N GLU A 102 12.00 -15.83 -6.43
CA GLU A 102 13.26 -16.59 -6.44
C GLU A 102 13.98 -16.54 -5.09
N GLY A 103 14.15 -15.34 -4.54
CA GLY A 103 14.99 -15.11 -3.35
C GLY A 103 14.20 -14.96 -2.04
N GLY A 104 12.87 -14.89 -2.09
CA GLY A 104 12.02 -14.77 -0.91
C GLY A 104 12.10 -13.42 -0.16
N ALA A 105 12.97 -12.51 -0.57
CA ALA A 105 13.08 -11.19 0.04
C ALA A 105 11.92 -10.27 -0.37
N VAL A 106 11.46 -9.43 0.54
CA VAL A 106 10.32 -8.54 0.28
C VAL A 106 10.80 -7.22 -0.32
N SER A 107 10.11 -6.77 -1.37
CA SER A 107 10.29 -5.46 -2.01
C SER A 107 9.02 -4.63 -1.95
N ALA A 108 9.15 -3.32 -2.16
CA ALA A 108 8.04 -2.39 -2.21
C ALA A 108 7.90 -1.79 -3.61
N PHE A 109 6.66 -1.56 -4.04
CA PHE A 109 6.33 -1.04 -5.36
C PHE A 109 5.31 0.09 -5.26
N ALA A 110 5.47 1.15 -6.05
CA ALA A 110 4.45 2.15 -6.28
C ALA A 110 3.60 1.71 -7.48
N VAL A 111 2.45 1.12 -7.21
CA VAL A 111 1.58 0.54 -8.24
C VAL A 111 0.46 1.52 -8.58
N GLU A 112 0.16 1.65 -9.87
CA GLU A 112 -1.00 2.36 -10.41
C GLU A 112 -1.93 1.37 -11.13
N LYS A 113 -3.16 1.77 -11.42
CA LYS A 113 -4.08 1.02 -12.29
C LYS A 113 -3.73 1.24 -13.77
N GLY A 114 -4.15 0.32 -14.64
CA GLY A 114 -4.08 0.49 -16.09
C GLY A 114 -2.80 -0.01 -16.76
N TRP A 115 -1.88 -0.62 -16.05
CA TRP A 115 -0.75 -1.33 -16.65
C TRP A 115 -1.15 -2.72 -17.14
N PRO A 116 -0.37 -3.37 -18.04
CA PRO A 116 -0.70 -4.69 -18.56
C PRO A 116 -0.80 -5.77 -17.48
N GLY A 117 -1.70 -6.74 -17.67
CA GLY A 117 -2.03 -7.80 -16.71
C GLY A 117 -3.31 -7.50 -15.93
N GLY A 118 -3.69 -8.46 -15.08
CA GLY A 118 -4.88 -8.33 -14.25
C GLY A 118 -4.61 -7.57 -12.96
N PHE A 119 -5.29 -6.45 -12.75
CA PHE A 119 -5.34 -5.76 -11.46
C PHE A 119 -6.79 -5.42 -11.12
N GLU A 120 -7.34 -6.14 -10.16
CA GLU A 120 -8.72 -5.97 -9.72
C GLU A 120 -8.78 -5.41 -8.30
N VAL A 121 -9.78 -4.56 -8.07
CA VAL A 121 -10.05 -3.95 -6.77
C VAL A 121 -11.48 -4.28 -6.38
N HIS A 122 -11.64 -5.12 -5.36
CA HIS A 122 -12.94 -5.57 -4.86
C HIS A 122 -13.27 -4.88 -3.54
N PRO A 123 -14.24 -3.94 -3.52
CA PRO A 123 -14.65 -3.28 -2.28
C PRO A 123 -15.19 -4.26 -1.24
N ILE A 124 -14.70 -4.17 0.00
CA ILE A 124 -15.21 -4.93 1.15
C ILE A 124 -16.33 -4.11 1.78
N LYS A 125 -17.55 -4.61 1.68
CA LYS A 125 -18.77 -4.01 2.25
C LYS A 125 -19.13 -4.71 3.57
N GLU A 126 -20.12 -4.16 4.28
CA GLU A 126 -20.74 -4.76 5.47
C GLU A 126 -19.75 -5.04 6.62
N LYS A 127 -18.73 -4.20 6.79
CA LYS A 127 -17.82 -4.31 7.94
C LYS A 127 -18.60 -4.07 9.25
N MET A 128 -18.21 -4.78 10.31
CA MET A 128 -18.79 -4.63 11.63
C MET A 128 -18.63 -3.21 12.19
N GLY A 129 -17.46 -2.61 11.98
CA GLY A 129 -17.15 -1.25 12.42
C GLY A 129 -16.36 -0.47 11.37
N VAL A 130 -16.05 0.80 11.69
CA VAL A 130 -15.26 1.71 10.85
C VAL A 130 -15.80 1.77 9.40
N ARG A 131 -17.12 1.78 9.24
CA ARG A 131 -17.81 1.63 7.95
C ARG A 131 -17.55 2.77 6.98
N ALA A 132 -17.24 3.96 7.48
CA ALA A 132 -16.86 5.10 6.65
C ALA A 132 -15.43 4.98 6.07
N SER A 133 -14.61 4.03 6.54
CA SER A 133 -13.34 3.70 5.92
C SER A 133 -13.57 2.83 4.69
N ASN A 134 -13.22 3.34 3.53
CA ASN A 134 -13.28 2.61 2.27
C ASN A 134 -12.17 1.54 2.23
N THR A 135 -12.52 0.28 2.03
CA THR A 135 -11.60 -0.86 2.18
C THR A 135 -11.77 -1.83 1.01
N ALA A 136 -10.71 -2.46 0.54
CA ALA A 136 -10.75 -3.42 -0.57
C ALA A 136 -9.87 -4.64 -0.35
N MET A 137 -10.18 -5.68 -1.12
CA MET A 137 -9.27 -6.71 -1.56
C MET A 137 -8.68 -6.29 -2.91
N LEU A 138 -7.38 -6.51 -3.10
CA LEU A 138 -6.66 -6.27 -4.36
C LEU A 138 -6.17 -7.60 -4.90
N VAL A 139 -6.39 -7.86 -6.18
CA VAL A 139 -5.92 -9.08 -6.86
C VAL A 139 -4.97 -8.69 -7.99
N PHE A 140 -3.80 -9.29 -7.99
CA PHE A 140 -2.80 -9.16 -9.05
C PHE A 140 -2.67 -10.49 -9.78
N ASP A 141 -2.86 -10.46 -11.09
CA ASP A 141 -2.67 -11.61 -11.99
C ASP A 141 -1.74 -11.22 -13.13
N ASN A 142 -0.50 -11.68 -13.06
CA ASN A 142 0.56 -11.33 -13.99
C ASN A 142 0.65 -9.81 -14.27
N TYR A 143 0.44 -9.00 -13.24
CA TYR A 143 0.39 -7.55 -13.35
C TYR A 143 1.78 -6.96 -13.54
N ARG A 144 1.98 -6.27 -14.66
CA ARG A 144 3.29 -5.75 -15.09
C ARG A 144 3.53 -4.34 -14.55
N VAL A 145 4.36 -4.24 -13.54
CA VAL A 145 4.79 -2.96 -12.91
C VAL A 145 6.10 -2.51 -13.55
N PRO A 146 6.18 -1.31 -14.14
CA PRO A 146 7.41 -0.82 -14.75
C PRO A 146 8.59 -0.84 -13.78
N LYS A 147 9.80 -1.15 -14.27
CA LYS A 147 11.03 -1.26 -13.44
C LYS A 147 11.28 -0.04 -12.56
N ALA A 148 11.01 1.15 -13.08
CA ALA A 148 11.20 2.41 -12.36
C ALA A 148 10.31 2.58 -11.14
N HIS A 149 9.28 1.73 -10.98
CA HIS A 149 8.31 1.79 -9.88
C HIS A 149 8.67 0.91 -8.68
N LEU A 150 9.85 0.29 -8.66
CA LEU A 150 10.43 -0.26 -7.44
C LEU A 150 10.71 0.87 -6.45
N VAL A 151 10.22 0.75 -5.24
CA VAL A 151 10.46 1.73 -4.17
C VAL A 151 11.72 1.34 -3.40
N GLY A 152 12.75 2.16 -3.52
CA GLY A 152 14.04 1.92 -2.91
C GLY A 152 14.80 0.74 -3.53
N GLU A 153 15.38 -0.13 -2.71
CA GLU A 153 16.20 -1.25 -3.14
C GLU A 153 15.41 -2.58 -3.12
N ARG A 154 15.67 -3.46 -4.11
CA ARG A 154 15.15 -4.83 -4.14
C ARG A 154 15.53 -5.57 -2.84
N GLY A 155 14.55 -6.21 -2.21
CA GLY A 155 14.74 -6.99 -0.98
C GLY A 155 14.73 -6.18 0.33
N ARG A 156 14.60 -4.86 0.28
CA ARG A 156 14.58 -4.00 1.48
C ARG A 156 13.18 -3.62 1.96
N GLY A 157 12.16 -4.01 1.22
CA GLY A 157 10.77 -3.61 1.45
C GLY A 157 10.26 -3.96 2.86
N PHE A 158 10.60 -5.14 3.41
CA PHE A 158 10.15 -5.49 4.75
C PHE A 158 10.62 -4.47 5.81
N GLY A 159 11.87 -4.01 5.70
CA GLY A 159 12.42 -2.96 6.58
C GLY A 159 11.66 -1.63 6.43
N TYR A 160 11.26 -1.28 5.20
CA TYR A 160 10.44 -0.09 4.95
C TYR A 160 9.07 -0.21 5.59
N ALA A 161 8.39 -1.35 5.40
CA ALA A 161 7.09 -1.63 6.02
C ALA A 161 7.14 -1.49 7.55
N MET A 162 8.14 -2.06 8.20
CA MET A 162 8.29 -1.96 9.67
C MET A 162 8.50 -0.52 10.14
N ARG A 163 9.29 0.28 9.43
CA ARG A 163 9.48 1.71 9.74
C ARG A 163 8.18 2.51 9.57
N MET A 164 7.42 2.25 8.51
CA MET A 164 6.12 2.88 8.27
C MET A 164 5.12 2.52 9.37
N LEU A 165 5.04 1.24 9.74
CA LEU A 165 4.15 0.76 10.81
C LEU A 165 4.51 1.33 12.17
N ASN A 166 5.79 1.56 12.46
CA ASN A 166 6.19 2.20 13.74
C ASN A 166 5.65 3.63 13.84
N GLY A 167 5.70 4.41 12.78
CA GLY A 167 5.03 5.71 12.71
C GLY A 167 3.51 5.59 12.80
N GLY A 168 2.94 4.63 12.09
CA GLY A 168 1.51 4.33 12.09
C GLY A 168 0.95 3.96 13.46
N ARG A 169 1.71 3.31 14.33
CA ARG A 169 1.28 2.96 15.70
C ARG A 169 1.00 4.19 16.56
N VAL A 170 1.83 5.22 16.46
CA VAL A 170 1.60 6.52 17.13
C VAL A 170 0.32 7.16 16.59
N THR A 171 0.14 7.12 15.28
CA THR A 171 -1.05 7.64 14.61
C THR A 171 -2.33 6.91 15.04
N ILE A 172 -2.28 5.58 15.16
CA ILE A 172 -3.41 4.78 15.63
C ILE A 172 -3.69 5.03 17.12
N GLY A 173 -2.67 5.20 17.96
CA GLY A 173 -2.87 5.60 19.36
C GLY A 173 -3.56 6.95 19.51
N ALA A 174 -3.30 7.89 18.61
CA ALA A 174 -4.02 9.17 18.60
C ALA A 174 -5.43 9.09 17.96
N TRP A 175 -5.71 8.03 17.20
CA TRP A 175 -6.99 7.76 16.57
C TRP A 175 -7.98 7.06 17.54
N SER A 176 -7.49 6.22 18.43
CA SER A 176 -8.29 5.44 19.42
C SER A 176 -8.75 6.31 20.60
#